data_d8991c3d484edbe980969d0202a3dc29
#
_entry.id   d8991c3d484edbe980969d0202a3dc29
#
_cell.length_a   1.000
_cell.length_b   1.000
_cell.length_c   1.000
_cell.angle_alpha   90.00
_cell.angle_beta   90.00
_cell.angle_gamma   90.00
#
_symmetry.space_group_name_H-M   'P 1'
#
loop_
_entity.id
_entity.type
_entity.pdbx_description
1 polymer ?
#
loop_
_entity_poly.entity_id
_entity_poly.type
_entity_poly.pdbx_seq_one_letter_code
_entity_poly.pdbx_strand_id
1 'polypeptide(L)'
;MYNIFGDTMNFLEKYGIVIKNEELLKTALTHSSKANEERSKSYERLEFLGDAVLELATSEYFYLHSNLKEGDMSKTRASFVFENSLFEYSKQIGLIDYIRTGNGVPKDTVSIVADCFESVLAVIFLEHGFSVAKRFALGIIVPYIETNHEFIHDSKSYLQEMVQMDKKTVTYEVISESGPAHDKTFVVHVLVDGLV
;
A
#
# COMPACT_ATOMS: atom_id res chain seq x y z
N MET A 1 -11.99 -22.39 -24.10
CA MET A 1 -11.54 -22.24 -22.70
C MET A 1 -10.39 -21.24 -22.77
N TYR A 2 -10.67 -19.95 -22.54
CA TYR A 2 -9.62 -18.95 -22.53
C TYR A 2 -8.72 -19.25 -21.32
N ASN A 3 -7.46 -19.46 -21.57
CA ASN A 3 -6.44 -19.69 -20.55
C ASN A 3 -6.21 -18.33 -19.85
N ILE A 4 -7.00 -18.06 -18.83
CA ILE A 4 -6.94 -16.80 -18.03
C ILE A 4 -5.55 -16.63 -17.42
N PHE A 5 -4.74 -17.67 -17.39
CA PHE A 5 -3.41 -17.72 -16.79
C PHE A 5 -2.25 -17.50 -17.81
N GLY A 6 -2.52 -17.56 -19.12
CA GLY A 6 -1.48 -17.30 -20.13
C GLY A 6 -0.97 -15.86 -20.13
N ASP A 7 -1.81 -14.90 -19.74
CA ASP A 7 -1.48 -13.48 -19.63
C ASP A 7 -1.23 -13.03 -18.19
N THR A 8 -1.54 -13.87 -17.19
CA THR A 8 -1.55 -13.47 -15.76
C THR A 8 -0.15 -13.28 -15.17
N MET A 9 0.89 -13.71 -15.85
CA MET A 9 2.26 -13.66 -15.32
C MET A 9 3.07 -12.44 -15.78
N ASN A 10 2.54 -11.62 -16.67
CA ASN A 10 3.32 -10.59 -17.32
C ASN A 10 3.87 -9.51 -16.35
N PHE A 11 3.14 -9.20 -15.27
CA PHE A 11 3.60 -8.22 -14.29
C PHE A 11 4.72 -8.76 -13.36
N LEU A 12 4.73 -10.07 -13.04
CA LEU A 12 5.80 -10.71 -12.24
C LEU A 12 7.03 -11.07 -13.07
N GLU A 13 6.85 -11.40 -14.35
CA GLU A 13 7.94 -11.76 -15.27
C GLU A 13 8.96 -10.63 -15.42
N LYS A 14 8.51 -9.36 -15.40
CA LYS A 14 9.39 -8.18 -15.41
C LYS A 14 10.38 -8.17 -14.25
N TYR A 15 10.05 -8.86 -13.15
CA TYR A 15 10.90 -8.98 -11.96
C TYR A 15 11.62 -10.34 -11.90
N GLY A 16 11.52 -11.15 -12.96
CA GLY A 16 12.12 -12.48 -13.03
C GLY A 16 11.48 -13.49 -12.06
N ILE A 17 10.20 -13.31 -11.74
CA ILE A 17 9.46 -14.14 -10.79
C ILE A 17 8.46 -15.01 -11.56
N VAL A 18 8.54 -16.32 -11.35
CA VAL A 18 7.62 -17.31 -11.92
C VAL A 18 6.95 -18.05 -10.78
N ILE A 19 5.62 -17.92 -10.68
CA ILE A 19 4.81 -18.62 -9.68
C ILE A 19 4.37 -19.98 -10.28
N LYS A 20 4.65 -21.06 -9.56
CA LYS A 20 4.29 -22.42 -9.98
C LYS A 20 2.90 -22.83 -9.48
N ASN A 21 2.51 -22.31 -8.31
CA ASN A 21 1.20 -22.59 -7.74
C ASN A 21 0.16 -21.58 -8.23
N GLU A 22 -0.36 -21.81 -9.42
CA GLU A 22 -1.36 -20.95 -10.07
C GLU A 22 -2.63 -20.78 -9.21
N GLU A 23 -3.07 -21.81 -8.49
CA GLU A 23 -4.25 -21.74 -7.61
C GLU A 23 -3.99 -20.83 -6.40
N LEU A 24 -2.76 -20.80 -5.89
CA LEU A 24 -2.39 -19.88 -4.81
C LEU A 24 -2.36 -18.43 -5.30
N LEU A 25 -1.81 -18.19 -6.49
CA LEU A 25 -1.81 -16.85 -7.11
C LEU A 25 -3.24 -16.40 -7.44
N LYS A 26 -4.09 -17.29 -7.94
CA LYS A 26 -5.50 -17.00 -8.16
C LYS A 26 -6.20 -16.62 -6.86
N THR A 27 -5.91 -17.33 -5.78
CA THR A 27 -6.46 -17.00 -4.45
C THR A 27 -6.03 -15.61 -4.01
N ALA A 28 -4.75 -15.25 -4.19
CA ALA A 28 -4.21 -13.92 -3.86
C ALA A 28 -4.86 -12.76 -4.64
N LEU A 29 -5.40 -13.06 -5.80
CA LEU A 29 -6.07 -12.08 -6.67
C LEU A 29 -7.60 -12.11 -6.53
N THR A 30 -8.16 -12.91 -5.61
CA THR A 30 -9.61 -13.11 -5.49
C THR A 30 -10.15 -12.47 -4.21
N HIS A 31 -10.92 -11.38 -4.39
CA HIS A 31 -11.65 -10.72 -3.31
C HIS A 31 -12.76 -11.62 -2.73
N SER A 32 -13.13 -11.41 -1.47
CA SER A 32 -14.15 -12.19 -0.75
C SER A 32 -15.49 -12.23 -1.47
N SER A 33 -15.91 -11.15 -2.13
CA SER A 33 -17.15 -11.13 -2.93
C SER A 33 -17.14 -12.18 -4.05
N LYS A 34 -16.01 -12.30 -4.76
CA LYS A 34 -15.85 -13.29 -5.83
C LYS A 34 -15.70 -14.72 -5.29
N ALA A 35 -14.95 -14.83 -4.21
CA ALA A 35 -14.78 -16.11 -3.51
C ALA A 35 -16.11 -16.69 -3.05
N ASN A 36 -17.01 -15.86 -2.53
CA ASN A 36 -18.36 -16.26 -2.10
C ASN A 36 -19.22 -16.75 -3.29
N GLU A 37 -19.16 -16.03 -4.44
CA GLU A 37 -19.86 -16.46 -5.65
C GLU A 37 -19.38 -17.83 -6.15
N GLU A 38 -18.07 -18.05 -6.13
CA GLU A 38 -17.43 -19.27 -6.66
C GLU A 38 -17.27 -20.38 -5.62
N ARG A 39 -17.64 -20.14 -4.35
CA ARG A 39 -17.39 -21.04 -3.22
C ARG A 39 -15.92 -21.44 -3.11
N SER A 40 -15.04 -20.47 -3.30
CA SER A 40 -13.59 -20.62 -3.29
C SER A 40 -12.96 -19.87 -2.12
N LYS A 41 -11.62 -19.84 -2.05
CA LYS A 41 -10.88 -19.07 -1.05
C LYS A 41 -10.66 -17.63 -1.53
N SER A 42 -10.69 -16.67 -0.58
CA SER A 42 -10.31 -15.27 -0.78
C SER A 42 -8.86 -15.04 -0.41
N TYR A 43 -8.38 -13.85 -0.73
CA TYR A 43 -7.01 -13.40 -0.45
C TYR A 43 -6.72 -13.13 1.04
N GLU A 44 -7.72 -12.94 1.89
CA GLU A 44 -7.58 -12.40 3.26
C GLU A 44 -6.48 -13.05 4.12
N ARG A 45 -6.27 -14.37 3.99
CA ARG A 45 -5.20 -15.05 4.73
C ARG A 45 -3.80 -14.78 4.16
N LEU A 46 -3.73 -14.54 2.87
CA LEU A 46 -2.48 -14.18 2.19
C LEU A 46 -2.13 -12.72 2.45
N GLU A 47 -3.10 -11.83 2.45
CA GLU A 47 -2.99 -10.43 2.87
C GLU A 47 -2.35 -10.33 4.26
N PHE A 48 -2.92 -11.00 5.25
CA PHE A 48 -2.36 -11.04 6.61
C PHE A 48 -0.87 -11.42 6.64
N LEU A 49 -0.45 -12.38 5.83
CA LEU A 49 0.96 -12.78 5.74
C LEU A 49 1.78 -11.78 4.95
N GLY A 50 1.23 -11.24 3.88
CA GLY A 50 1.90 -10.31 2.98
C GLY A 50 2.19 -8.97 3.62
N ASP A 51 1.26 -8.45 4.42
CA ASP A 51 1.46 -7.26 5.25
C ASP A 51 2.70 -7.42 6.14
N ALA A 52 2.81 -8.50 6.89
CA ALA A 52 3.97 -8.77 7.73
C ALA A 52 5.29 -8.86 6.94
N VAL A 53 5.25 -9.45 5.74
CA VAL A 53 6.42 -9.54 4.85
C VAL A 53 6.81 -8.16 4.30
N LEU A 54 5.83 -7.35 3.92
CA LEU A 54 6.01 -6.00 3.42
C LEU A 54 6.60 -5.08 4.50
N GLU A 55 6.03 -5.14 5.71
CA GLU A 55 6.52 -4.38 6.86
C GLU A 55 7.96 -4.74 7.22
N LEU A 56 8.31 -6.04 7.23
CA LEU A 56 9.67 -6.48 7.51
C LEU A 56 10.64 -5.99 6.42
N ALA A 57 10.28 -6.11 5.15
CA ALA A 57 11.13 -5.72 4.03
C ALA A 57 11.42 -4.20 4.04
N THR A 58 10.40 -3.39 4.29
CA THR A 58 10.52 -1.93 4.34
C THR A 58 11.22 -1.46 5.62
N SER A 59 10.97 -2.09 6.76
CA SER A 59 11.67 -1.80 8.02
C SER A 59 13.17 -2.05 7.91
N GLU A 60 13.57 -3.19 7.35
CA GLU A 60 14.98 -3.50 7.12
C GLU A 60 15.63 -2.49 6.18
N TYR A 61 14.92 -2.07 5.12
CA TYR A 61 15.43 -1.05 4.20
C TYR A 61 15.72 0.26 4.92
N PHE A 62 14.76 0.80 5.68
CA PHE A 62 14.95 2.06 6.39
C PHE A 62 16.02 1.95 7.48
N TYR A 63 16.09 0.84 8.20
CA TYR A 63 17.13 0.60 9.19
C TYR A 63 18.53 0.63 8.58
N LEU A 64 18.71 0.06 7.39
CA LEU A 64 20.03 -0.05 6.75
C LEU A 64 20.41 1.20 5.94
N HIS A 65 19.45 1.97 5.42
CA HIS A 65 19.70 3.02 4.43
C HIS A 65 19.30 4.42 4.90
N SER A 66 18.82 4.59 6.13
CA SER A 66 18.49 5.90 6.69
C SER A 66 19.21 6.14 8.02
N ASN A 67 19.38 7.42 8.37
CA ASN A 67 19.86 7.87 9.67
C ASN A 67 18.71 8.39 10.56
N LEU A 68 17.48 8.06 10.21
CA LEU A 68 16.28 8.49 10.93
C LEU A 68 16.24 7.86 12.33
N LYS A 69 15.62 8.56 13.27
CA LYS A 69 15.28 8.01 14.58
C LYS A 69 14.12 7.01 14.45
N GLU A 70 13.93 6.17 15.45
CA GLU A 70 12.90 5.12 15.45
C GLU A 70 11.50 5.67 15.11
N GLY A 71 11.06 6.75 15.76
CA GLY A 71 9.75 7.35 15.49
C GLY A 71 9.59 7.84 14.04
N ASP A 72 10.65 8.44 13.48
CA ASP A 72 10.65 8.91 12.08
C ASP A 72 10.69 7.72 11.10
N MET A 73 11.46 6.67 11.40
CA MET A 73 11.46 5.44 10.59
C MET A 73 10.07 4.80 10.56
N SER A 74 9.37 4.72 11.69
CA SER A 74 8.04 4.16 11.79
C SER A 74 7.02 4.97 10.98
N LYS A 75 7.05 6.31 11.06
CA LYS A 75 6.18 7.20 10.27
C LYS A 75 6.48 7.09 8.77
N THR A 76 7.76 7.12 8.41
CA THR A 76 8.18 7.03 7.01
C THR A 76 7.76 5.69 6.42
N ARG A 77 8.02 4.57 7.12
CA ARG A 77 7.56 3.26 6.69
C ARG A 77 6.05 3.27 6.44
N ALA A 78 5.26 3.72 7.42
CA ALA A 78 3.80 3.76 7.31
C ALA A 78 3.33 4.52 6.05
N SER A 79 3.97 5.61 5.66
CA SER A 79 3.60 6.37 4.46
C SER A 79 3.85 5.62 3.16
N PHE A 80 4.83 4.71 3.12
CA PHE A 80 5.16 3.93 1.93
C PHE A 80 4.41 2.59 1.84
N VAL A 81 3.86 2.08 2.94
CA VAL A 81 3.04 0.85 2.96
C VAL A 81 1.54 1.14 3.16
N PHE A 82 1.14 2.39 3.13
CA PHE A 82 -0.27 2.81 3.24
C PHE A 82 -1.08 2.41 1.99
N GLU A 83 -2.37 2.14 2.16
CA GLU A 83 -3.26 1.67 1.09
C GLU A 83 -3.15 2.46 -0.23
N ASN A 84 -3.15 3.80 -0.16
CA ASN A 84 -3.03 4.63 -1.37
C ASN A 84 -1.68 4.45 -2.07
N SER A 85 -0.60 4.24 -1.31
CA SER A 85 0.72 3.98 -1.89
C SER A 85 0.75 2.62 -2.58
N LEU A 86 0.21 1.59 -1.94
CA LEU A 86 0.09 0.25 -2.52
C LEU A 86 -0.81 0.24 -3.77
N PHE A 87 -1.84 1.07 -3.77
CA PHE A 87 -2.70 1.27 -4.95
C PHE A 87 -1.91 1.83 -6.14
N GLU A 88 -1.13 2.90 -5.94
CA GLU A 88 -0.32 3.48 -7.02
C GLU A 88 0.76 2.51 -7.51
N TYR A 89 1.40 1.76 -6.62
CA TYR A 89 2.35 0.71 -7.00
C TYR A 89 1.69 -0.37 -7.85
N SER A 90 0.52 -0.83 -7.41
CA SER A 90 -0.27 -1.86 -8.10
C SER A 90 -0.71 -1.41 -9.50
N LYS A 91 -1.12 -0.15 -9.63
CA LYS A 91 -1.47 0.47 -10.91
C LYS A 91 -0.28 0.51 -11.85
N GLN A 92 0.89 0.93 -11.36
CA GLN A 92 2.11 1.02 -12.16
C GLN A 92 2.56 -0.34 -12.70
N ILE A 93 2.46 -1.40 -11.90
CA ILE A 93 2.86 -2.74 -12.34
C ILE A 93 1.77 -3.47 -13.13
N GLY A 94 0.54 -2.91 -13.23
CA GLY A 94 -0.58 -3.51 -13.94
C GLY A 94 -1.30 -4.61 -13.15
N LEU A 95 -1.16 -4.66 -11.80
CA LEU A 95 -1.79 -5.67 -10.96
C LEU A 95 -3.31 -5.60 -11.00
N ILE A 96 -3.88 -4.39 -11.11
CA ILE A 96 -5.34 -4.16 -11.08
C ILE A 96 -6.08 -4.98 -12.15
N ASP A 97 -5.45 -5.21 -13.31
CA ASP A 97 -6.08 -5.95 -14.40
C ASP A 97 -6.39 -7.41 -14.05
N TYR A 98 -5.63 -7.97 -13.14
CA TYR A 98 -5.74 -9.37 -12.71
C TYR A 98 -6.64 -9.59 -11.48
N ILE A 99 -7.07 -8.52 -10.80
CA ILE A 99 -7.93 -8.60 -9.62
C ILE A 99 -9.31 -9.13 -10.00
N ARG A 100 -9.81 -10.05 -9.19
CA ARG A 100 -11.09 -10.75 -9.36
C ARG A 100 -12.05 -10.33 -8.27
N THR A 101 -13.09 -9.59 -8.64
CA THR A 101 -14.18 -9.17 -7.74
C THR A 101 -15.50 -9.78 -8.18
N GLY A 102 -16.44 -9.92 -7.26
CA GLY A 102 -17.81 -10.34 -7.54
C GLY A 102 -18.64 -9.26 -8.22
N ASN A 103 -19.84 -9.61 -8.65
CA ASN A 103 -20.73 -8.71 -9.35
C ASN A 103 -21.02 -7.43 -8.53
N GLY A 104 -20.89 -6.27 -9.18
CA GLY A 104 -21.15 -4.95 -8.56
C GLY A 104 -20.05 -4.42 -7.65
N VAL A 105 -18.90 -5.11 -7.51
CA VAL A 105 -17.75 -4.62 -6.74
C VAL A 105 -16.66 -4.15 -7.70
N PRO A 106 -16.31 -2.85 -7.71
CA PRO A 106 -15.25 -2.33 -8.57
C PRO A 106 -13.88 -2.94 -8.18
N LYS A 107 -13.15 -3.43 -9.17
CA LYS A 107 -11.83 -4.05 -8.94
C LYS A 107 -10.72 -3.04 -8.63
N ASP A 108 -10.94 -1.77 -8.90
CA ASP A 108 -10.06 -0.63 -8.65
C ASP A 108 -10.36 0.10 -7.34
N THR A 109 -11.07 -0.55 -6.42
CA THR A 109 -11.24 -0.08 -5.04
C THR A 109 -9.90 -0.07 -4.33
N VAL A 110 -9.52 1.05 -3.72
CA VAL A 110 -8.19 1.28 -3.13
C VAL A 110 -7.78 0.16 -2.17
N SER A 111 -8.64 -0.17 -1.20
CA SER A 111 -8.34 -1.23 -0.22
C SER A 111 -8.18 -2.60 -0.89
N ILE A 112 -9.08 -2.98 -1.82
CA ILE A 112 -8.99 -4.27 -2.53
C ILE A 112 -7.68 -4.41 -3.30
N VAL A 113 -7.23 -3.33 -3.92
CA VAL A 113 -5.98 -3.30 -4.70
C VAL A 113 -4.76 -3.42 -3.78
N ALA A 114 -4.77 -2.71 -2.65
CA ALA A 114 -3.73 -2.80 -1.62
C ALA A 114 -3.62 -4.21 -1.04
N ASP A 115 -4.74 -4.79 -0.62
CA ASP A 115 -4.82 -6.16 -0.09
C ASP A 115 -4.31 -7.20 -1.09
N CYS A 116 -4.63 -7.02 -2.39
CA CYS A 116 -4.12 -7.89 -3.45
C CYS A 116 -2.60 -7.76 -3.63
N PHE A 117 -2.03 -6.56 -3.49
CA PHE A 117 -0.58 -6.37 -3.55
C PHE A 117 0.12 -7.17 -2.44
N GLU A 118 -0.35 -7.04 -1.21
CA GLU A 118 0.17 -7.78 -0.07
C GLU A 118 -0.01 -9.29 -0.26
N SER A 119 -1.18 -9.71 -0.71
CA SER A 119 -1.46 -11.12 -0.97
C SER A 119 -0.56 -11.74 -2.03
N VAL A 120 -0.25 -11.01 -3.10
CA VAL A 120 0.72 -11.44 -4.12
C VAL A 120 2.13 -11.52 -3.53
N LEU A 121 2.50 -10.56 -2.67
CA LEU A 121 3.78 -10.60 -1.97
C LEU A 121 3.90 -11.83 -1.08
N ALA A 122 2.81 -12.24 -0.41
CA ALA A 122 2.77 -13.48 0.36
C ALA A 122 2.99 -14.71 -0.52
N VAL A 123 2.41 -14.77 -1.72
CA VAL A 123 2.63 -15.88 -2.66
C VAL A 123 4.10 -15.96 -3.06
N ILE A 124 4.71 -14.83 -3.40
CA ILE A 124 6.13 -14.76 -3.73
C ILE A 124 6.98 -15.25 -2.54
N PHE A 125 6.65 -14.81 -1.33
CA PHE A 125 7.32 -15.25 -0.11
C PHE A 125 7.22 -16.77 0.11
N LEU A 126 6.02 -17.33 -0.03
CA LEU A 126 5.77 -18.76 0.19
C LEU A 126 6.50 -19.66 -0.82
N GLU A 127 6.64 -19.21 -2.07
CA GLU A 127 7.32 -20.01 -3.12
C GLU A 127 8.82 -19.77 -3.20
N HIS A 128 9.28 -18.53 -2.97
CA HIS A 128 10.65 -18.13 -3.25
C HIS A 128 11.43 -17.63 -2.03
N GLY A 129 10.73 -17.51 -0.88
CA GLY A 129 11.33 -17.03 0.37
C GLY A 129 11.45 -15.50 0.43
N PHE A 130 11.87 -15.02 1.61
CA PHE A 130 11.89 -13.60 1.96
C PHE A 130 12.77 -12.76 1.04
N SER A 131 13.96 -13.25 0.65
CA SER A 131 14.89 -12.48 -0.19
C SER A 131 14.31 -12.10 -1.55
N VAL A 132 13.50 -12.98 -2.16
CA VAL A 132 12.85 -12.69 -3.45
C VAL A 132 11.67 -11.76 -3.24
N ALA A 133 10.83 -12.00 -2.24
CA ALA A 133 9.70 -11.13 -1.88
C ALA A 133 10.17 -9.71 -1.55
N LYS A 134 11.21 -9.56 -0.73
CA LYS A 134 11.84 -8.27 -0.42
C LYS A 134 12.35 -7.56 -1.67
N ARG A 135 13.07 -8.27 -2.56
CA ARG A 135 13.57 -7.68 -3.81
C ARG A 135 12.43 -7.18 -4.70
N PHE A 136 11.33 -7.92 -4.79
CA PHE A 136 10.14 -7.50 -5.52
C PHE A 136 9.54 -6.24 -4.93
N ALA A 137 9.22 -6.24 -3.63
CA ALA A 137 8.61 -5.10 -2.96
C ALA A 137 9.50 -3.85 -3.04
N LEU A 138 10.77 -3.96 -2.68
CA LEU A 138 11.70 -2.82 -2.71
C LEU A 138 12.03 -2.35 -4.14
N GLY A 139 12.03 -3.24 -5.13
CA GLY A 139 12.19 -2.86 -6.54
C GLY A 139 11.08 -1.94 -7.06
N ILE A 140 9.90 -1.98 -6.41
CA ILE A 140 8.78 -1.10 -6.72
C ILE A 140 8.81 0.15 -5.83
N ILE A 141 9.02 -0.02 -4.52
CA ILE A 141 8.88 1.04 -3.51
C ILE A 141 10.06 2.03 -3.54
N VAL A 142 11.30 1.54 -3.67
CA VAL A 142 12.49 2.39 -3.58
C VAL A 142 12.51 3.52 -4.61
N PRO A 143 12.16 3.33 -5.89
CA PRO A 143 12.06 4.43 -6.84
C PRO A 143 11.08 5.54 -6.39
N TYR A 144 10.00 5.19 -5.67
CA TYR A 144 9.09 6.18 -5.08
C TYR A 144 9.71 6.91 -3.90
N ILE A 145 10.46 6.21 -3.04
CA ILE A 145 11.21 6.83 -1.93
C ILE A 145 12.21 7.86 -2.48
N GLU A 146 12.94 7.51 -3.54
CA GLU A 146 13.97 8.36 -4.13
C GLU A 146 13.42 9.58 -4.88
N THR A 147 12.23 9.47 -5.47
CA THR A 147 11.60 10.55 -6.24
C THR A 147 10.69 11.46 -5.42
N ASN A 148 10.15 10.99 -4.31
CA ASN A 148 9.15 11.68 -3.50
C ASN A 148 9.70 12.06 -2.13
N HIS A 149 10.70 12.94 -2.09
CA HIS A 149 11.15 13.54 -0.83
C HIS A 149 10.03 14.28 -0.07
N GLU A 150 8.92 14.63 -0.73
CA GLU A 150 7.76 15.29 -0.14
C GLU A 150 6.81 14.34 0.62
N PHE A 151 6.82 13.02 0.33
CA PHE A 151 6.00 12.04 1.06
C PHE A 151 6.48 11.74 2.48
N ILE A 152 7.69 12.20 2.84
CA ILE A 152 8.28 12.00 4.16
C ILE A 152 7.60 12.84 5.25
N HIS A 153 6.78 13.80 4.87
CA HIS A 153 6.11 14.69 5.81
C HIS A 153 4.58 14.58 5.67
N ASP A 154 3.94 13.91 6.62
CA ASP A 154 2.61 14.32 7.03
C ASP A 154 2.75 15.77 7.54
N SER A 155 2.43 16.71 6.64
CA SER A 155 2.61 18.15 6.87
C SER A 155 1.93 18.62 8.17
N LYS A 156 0.85 17.94 8.58
CA LYS A 156 0.11 18.21 9.82
C LYS A 156 0.91 17.75 11.05
N SER A 157 1.40 16.52 11.05
CA SER A 157 2.22 15.98 12.14
C SER A 157 3.57 16.70 12.23
N TYR A 158 4.20 17.00 11.10
CA TYR A 158 5.44 17.77 11.06
C TYR A 158 5.29 19.18 11.63
N LEU A 159 4.25 19.91 11.21
CA LEU A 159 3.94 21.23 11.77
C LEU A 159 3.65 21.16 13.27
N GLN A 160 2.90 20.15 13.70
CA GLN A 160 2.56 19.95 15.11
C GLN A 160 3.80 19.66 15.96
N GLU A 161 4.72 18.84 15.47
CA GLU A 161 6.00 18.57 16.14
C GLU A 161 6.90 19.81 16.19
N MET A 162 7.05 20.56 15.09
CA MET A 162 7.83 21.81 15.06
C MET A 162 7.31 22.81 16.08
N VAL A 163 5.99 22.99 16.11
CA VAL A 163 5.37 23.99 17.00
C VAL A 163 5.48 23.54 18.47
N GLN A 164 5.37 22.22 18.75
CA GLN A 164 5.57 21.67 20.09
C GLN A 164 7.02 21.80 20.57
N MET A 165 8.01 21.67 19.68
CA MET A 165 9.42 21.91 20.03
C MET A 165 9.64 23.35 20.54
N ASP A 166 8.90 24.31 19.98
CA ASP A 166 8.89 25.71 20.42
C ASP A 166 7.97 25.98 21.63
N LYS A 167 7.39 24.92 22.21
CA LYS A 167 6.39 25.00 23.30
C LYS A 167 5.14 25.82 22.96
N LYS A 168 4.78 25.84 21.69
CA LYS A 168 3.58 26.50 21.16
C LYS A 168 2.46 25.49 20.91
N THR A 169 1.26 25.99 20.68
CA THR A 169 0.07 25.20 20.39
C THR A 169 -0.37 25.36 18.94
N VAL A 170 -0.82 24.28 18.32
CA VAL A 170 -1.46 24.31 17.00
C VAL A 170 -2.94 23.98 17.15
N THR A 171 -3.78 24.82 16.57
CA THR A 171 -5.22 24.58 16.45
C THR A 171 -5.65 24.65 14.99
N TYR A 172 -6.70 23.93 14.64
CA TYR A 172 -7.26 23.87 13.29
C TYR A 172 -8.70 24.34 13.32
N GLU A 173 -9.02 25.35 12.54
CA GLU A 173 -10.40 25.86 12.40
C GLU A 173 -10.92 25.56 11.00
N VAL A 174 -12.02 24.85 10.90
CA VAL A 174 -12.67 24.57 9.61
C VAL A 174 -13.35 25.85 9.12
N ILE A 175 -12.91 26.38 7.99
CA ILE A 175 -13.43 27.59 7.37
C ILE A 175 -14.57 27.27 6.41
N SER A 176 -14.43 26.18 5.65
CA SER A 176 -15.46 25.73 4.75
C SER A 176 -15.39 24.24 4.52
N GLU A 177 -16.52 23.65 4.18
CA GLU A 177 -16.62 22.27 3.73
C GLU A 177 -17.37 22.22 2.38
N SER A 178 -16.98 21.30 1.52
CA SER A 178 -17.61 21.07 0.21
C SER A 178 -17.51 19.58 -0.16
N GLY A 179 -18.32 19.16 -1.14
CA GLY A 179 -18.36 17.80 -1.63
C GLY A 179 -19.44 16.91 -0.99
N PRO A 180 -19.70 15.73 -1.55
CA PRO A 180 -20.69 14.78 -1.06
C PRO A 180 -20.24 14.16 0.29
N ALA A 181 -21.18 13.57 1.03
CA ALA A 181 -20.94 13.05 2.38
C ALA A 181 -19.81 12.01 2.48
N HIS A 182 -19.51 11.30 1.37
CA HIS A 182 -18.47 10.27 1.29
C HIS A 182 -17.13 10.79 0.72
N ASP A 183 -17.09 12.08 0.29
CA ASP A 183 -15.88 12.71 -0.26
C ASP A 183 -15.92 14.21 0.04
N LYS A 184 -15.83 14.53 1.33
CA LYS A 184 -15.83 15.91 1.82
C LYS A 184 -14.44 16.53 1.75
N THR A 185 -14.36 17.69 1.13
CA THR A 185 -13.17 18.55 1.17
C THR A 185 -13.34 19.64 2.21
N PHE A 186 -12.35 19.80 3.07
CA PHE A 186 -12.33 20.82 4.11
C PHE A 186 -11.24 21.86 3.81
N VAL A 187 -11.58 23.14 3.95
CA VAL A 187 -10.60 24.22 4.02
C VAL A 187 -10.43 24.59 5.48
N VAL A 188 -9.20 24.56 5.96
CA VAL A 188 -8.89 24.83 7.37
C VAL A 188 -7.88 25.96 7.50
N HIS A 189 -8.07 26.80 8.52
CA HIS A 189 -7.00 27.66 9.03
C HIS A 189 -6.17 26.87 10.02
N VAL A 190 -4.86 27.05 9.94
CA VAL A 190 -3.92 26.52 10.91
C VAL A 190 -3.44 27.71 11.74
N LEU A 191 -3.69 27.65 13.03
CA LEU A 191 -3.28 28.72 13.95
C LEU A 191 -2.18 28.21 14.87
N VAL A 192 -1.12 29.00 15.00
CA VAL A 192 -0.02 28.79 15.96
C VAL A 192 -0.15 29.84 17.03
N ASP A 193 -0.41 29.43 18.28
CA ASP A 193 -0.70 30.32 19.42
C ASP A 193 -1.82 31.34 19.11
N GLY A 194 -2.81 30.91 18.32
CA GLY A 194 -3.95 31.76 17.94
C GLY A 194 -3.69 32.76 16.80
N LEU A 195 -2.52 32.72 16.16
CA LEU A 195 -2.19 33.50 14.97
C LEU A 195 -2.26 32.62 13.71
N VAL A 196 -2.93 33.12 12.65
CA VAL A 196 -3.05 32.45 11.34
C VAL A 196 -1.73 32.52 10.57
#